data_9b0cff4f6eafcaae9698f29d63194de9
#
_entry.id   9b0cff4f6eafcaae9698f29d63194de9
#
_cell.length_a   1.000
_cell.length_b   1.000
_cell.length_c   1.000
_cell.angle_alpha   90.00
_cell.angle_beta   90.00
_cell.angle_gamma   90.00
#
_symmetry.space_group_name_H-M   'P 1'
#
loop_
_entity.id
_entity.type
_entity.pdbx_description
1 polymer ?
#
loop_
_entity_poly.entity_id
_entity_poly.type
_entity_poly.pdbx_seq_one_letter_code
_entity_poly.pdbx_strand_id
1 'polypeptide(L)'
;IWFLPLYDRLRSILQQGVIGEIKHISCQYGFVATGARKERKFNPALGGGALLDIGIYNLGFLRIVTGNEPQNVETQKVHINEYGTDDYSCLKLTYNDGCTAESVQTIGQELKRNARIEGTKGSIFLPDFQHAETMILEVEGKEPETIECPVDINGFEYEIREVSRCVKLGYCSSDVYTAKDSIALTRLMYDIRMSWS
;
A
#
# COMPACT_ATOMS: atom_id res chain seq x y z
N ILE A 1 5.48 4.01 -4.75
CA ILE A 1 5.43 4.60 -3.40
C ILE A 1 6.72 4.35 -2.60
N TRP A 2 7.45 3.24 -2.81
CA TRP A 2 8.60 2.80 -2.00
C TRP A 2 9.74 3.81 -1.88
N PHE A 3 9.90 4.70 -2.85
CA PHE A 3 11.02 5.65 -2.95
C PHE A 3 10.67 7.07 -2.48
N LEU A 4 9.42 7.33 -2.05
CA LEU A 4 9.05 8.64 -1.53
C LEU A 4 9.75 8.94 -0.21
N PRO A 5 10.27 10.16 0.01
CA PRO A 5 11.05 10.52 1.20
C PRO A 5 10.34 10.27 2.52
N LEU A 6 9.02 10.45 2.57
CA LEU A 6 8.24 10.22 3.78
C LEU A 6 8.34 8.76 4.25
N TYR A 7 8.48 7.78 3.33
CA TYR A 7 8.61 6.37 3.70
C TYR A 7 9.95 6.03 4.35
N ASP A 8 11.03 6.76 4.04
CA ASP A 8 12.30 6.62 4.77
C ASP A 8 12.13 7.08 6.22
N ARG A 9 11.42 8.20 6.40
CA ARG A 9 11.09 8.72 7.73
C ARG A 9 10.17 7.77 8.50
N LEU A 10 9.14 7.25 7.84
CA LEU A 10 8.23 6.26 8.43
C LEU A 10 8.98 5.01 8.88
N ARG A 11 9.82 4.41 8.03
CA ARG A 11 10.63 3.25 8.38
C ARG A 11 11.52 3.52 9.60
N SER A 12 12.15 4.69 9.65
CA SER A 12 12.97 5.09 10.80
C SER A 12 12.17 5.16 12.11
N ILE A 13 10.98 5.76 12.09
CA ILE A 13 10.10 5.86 13.27
C ILE A 13 9.66 4.47 13.74
N LEU A 14 9.28 3.59 12.81
CA LEU A 14 8.87 2.22 13.14
C LEU A 14 10.04 1.40 13.71
N GLN A 15 11.23 1.49 13.11
CA GLN A 15 12.45 0.80 13.59
C GLN A 15 12.88 1.27 14.98
N GLN A 16 12.68 2.53 15.31
CA GLN A 16 12.94 3.09 16.64
C GLN A 16 11.89 2.70 17.68
N GLY A 17 10.80 2.04 17.27
CA GLY A 17 9.72 1.61 18.16
C GLY A 17 8.95 2.77 18.80
N VAL A 18 8.88 3.92 18.13
CA VAL A 18 8.25 5.15 18.68
C VAL A 18 6.79 4.92 19.04
N ILE A 19 6.04 4.18 18.23
CA ILE A 19 4.64 3.80 18.49
C ILE A 19 4.50 2.43 19.17
N GLY A 20 5.60 1.82 19.58
CA GLY A 20 5.61 0.47 20.17
C GLY A 20 5.43 -0.63 19.12
N GLU A 21 4.90 -1.78 19.55
CA GLU A 21 4.57 -2.89 18.65
C GLU A 21 3.35 -2.56 17.81
N ILE A 22 3.40 -2.80 16.50
CA ILE A 22 2.26 -2.59 15.59
C ILE A 22 1.19 -3.66 15.89
N LYS A 23 -0.04 -3.22 16.10
CA LYS A 23 -1.18 -4.09 16.37
C LYS A 23 -2.15 -4.15 15.22
N HIS A 24 -2.41 -3.02 14.58
CA HIS A 24 -3.34 -2.95 13.48
C HIS A 24 -2.91 -1.91 12.43
N ILE A 25 -3.21 -2.21 11.17
CA ILE A 25 -2.98 -1.30 10.05
C ILE A 25 -4.25 -1.25 9.22
N SER A 26 -4.74 -0.06 8.91
CA SER A 26 -5.83 0.12 7.94
C SER A 26 -5.37 0.97 6.78
N CYS A 27 -5.75 0.59 5.57
CA CYS A 27 -5.53 1.41 4.39
C CYS A 27 -6.68 1.27 3.41
N GLN A 28 -7.00 2.35 2.73
CA GLN A 28 -8.06 2.37 1.73
C GLN A 28 -7.71 3.27 0.56
N TYR A 29 -8.17 2.85 -0.63
CA TYR A 29 -8.07 3.63 -1.84
C TYR A 29 -9.27 3.35 -2.75
N GLY A 30 -9.94 4.39 -3.20
CA GLY A 30 -11.07 4.25 -4.13
C GLY A 30 -11.25 5.46 -5.01
N PHE A 31 -11.76 5.22 -6.22
CA PHE A 31 -12.21 6.25 -7.14
C PHE A 31 -13.26 5.68 -8.10
N VAL A 32 -14.04 6.54 -8.73
CA VAL A 32 -14.99 6.12 -9.76
C VAL A 32 -14.30 6.09 -11.13
N ALA A 33 -14.15 4.89 -11.69
CA ALA A 33 -13.56 4.72 -13.02
C ALA A 33 -14.52 5.23 -14.10
N THR A 34 -14.13 6.27 -14.83
CA THR A 34 -14.92 6.92 -15.87
C THR A 34 -14.13 7.12 -17.17
N GLY A 35 -14.82 7.47 -18.25
CA GLY A 35 -14.23 7.84 -19.54
C GLY A 35 -13.49 6.68 -20.23
N ALA A 36 -12.54 7.00 -21.09
CA ALA A 36 -11.79 6.04 -21.91
C ALA A 36 -10.98 5.01 -21.11
N ARG A 37 -10.65 5.32 -19.86
CA ARG A 37 -9.93 4.39 -18.98
C ARG A 37 -10.82 3.34 -18.34
N LYS A 38 -12.17 3.52 -18.38
CA LYS A 38 -13.14 2.59 -17.80
C LYS A 38 -13.00 1.20 -18.42
N GLU A 39 -12.96 1.11 -19.73
CA GLU A 39 -12.86 -0.17 -20.45
C GLU A 39 -11.66 -0.99 -19.96
N ARG A 40 -10.45 -0.42 -19.92
CA ARG A 40 -9.26 -1.12 -19.41
C ARG A 40 -9.43 -1.60 -17.97
N LYS A 41 -9.98 -0.73 -17.09
CA LYS A 41 -10.08 -1.01 -15.66
C LYS A 41 -11.10 -2.10 -15.31
N PHE A 42 -12.11 -2.31 -16.18
CA PHE A 42 -13.11 -3.36 -16.00
C PHE A 42 -12.89 -4.57 -16.92
N ASN A 43 -11.86 -4.55 -17.79
CA ASN A 43 -11.60 -5.64 -18.72
C ASN A 43 -10.61 -6.66 -18.14
N PRO A 44 -11.03 -7.90 -17.85
CA PRO A 44 -10.16 -8.93 -17.30
C PRO A 44 -8.97 -9.28 -18.21
N ALA A 45 -9.14 -9.21 -19.54
CA ALA A 45 -8.07 -9.48 -20.51
C ALA A 45 -6.96 -8.41 -20.50
N LEU A 46 -7.25 -7.21 -19.97
CA LEU A 46 -6.31 -6.10 -19.83
C LEU A 46 -5.80 -5.91 -18.40
N GLY A 47 -5.99 -6.92 -17.54
CA GLY A 47 -5.60 -6.85 -16.13
C GLY A 47 -6.47 -5.88 -15.33
N GLY A 48 -7.76 -5.75 -15.67
CA GLY A 48 -8.70 -4.94 -14.91
C GLY A 48 -9.03 -5.51 -13.55
N GLY A 49 -9.67 -4.71 -12.72
CA GLY A 49 -10.08 -5.01 -11.35
C GLY A 49 -9.46 -4.06 -10.33
N ALA A 50 -10.19 -3.77 -9.25
CA ALA A 50 -9.76 -2.87 -8.19
C ALA A 50 -8.51 -3.37 -7.48
N LEU A 51 -8.41 -4.68 -7.23
CA LEU A 51 -7.24 -5.28 -6.59
C LEU A 51 -5.98 -5.07 -7.42
N LEU A 52 -6.04 -5.31 -8.73
CA LEU A 52 -4.87 -5.18 -9.60
C LEU A 52 -4.51 -3.73 -9.91
N ASP A 53 -5.52 -2.85 -10.11
CA ASP A 53 -5.29 -1.45 -10.51
C ASP A 53 -4.82 -0.59 -9.33
N ILE A 54 -5.42 -0.76 -8.15
CA ILE A 54 -5.15 0.08 -6.98
C ILE A 54 -4.86 -0.69 -5.69
N GLY A 55 -5.35 -1.90 -5.52
CA GLY A 55 -5.04 -2.73 -4.35
C GLY A 55 -3.54 -3.03 -4.22
N ILE A 56 -2.80 -3.00 -5.33
CA ILE A 56 -1.33 -3.09 -5.32
C ILE A 56 -0.68 -2.00 -4.46
N TYR A 57 -1.24 -0.79 -4.42
CA TYR A 57 -0.72 0.29 -3.56
C TYR A 57 -1.00 0.01 -2.08
N ASN A 58 -2.21 -0.50 -1.76
CA ASN A 58 -2.56 -0.90 -0.40
C ASN A 58 -1.63 -2.02 0.10
N LEU A 59 -1.52 -3.11 -0.65
CA LEU A 59 -0.66 -4.25 -0.30
C LEU A 59 0.83 -3.87 -0.27
N GLY A 60 1.25 -3.00 -1.19
CA GLY A 60 2.60 -2.42 -1.18
C GLY A 60 2.87 -1.58 0.07
N PHE A 61 1.91 -0.77 0.50
CA PHE A 61 2.00 -0.01 1.76
C PHE A 61 2.10 -0.95 2.97
N LEU A 62 1.24 -1.96 3.05
CA LEU A 62 1.30 -2.95 4.13
C LEU A 62 2.66 -3.62 4.21
N ARG A 63 3.25 -3.98 3.06
CA ARG A 63 4.59 -4.57 3.01
C ARG A 63 5.69 -3.58 3.44
N ILE A 64 5.58 -2.28 3.11
CA ILE A 64 6.51 -1.24 3.59
C ILE A 64 6.50 -1.19 5.13
N VAL A 65 5.31 -1.24 5.72
CA VAL A 65 5.11 -1.10 7.18
C VAL A 65 5.53 -2.35 7.93
N THR A 66 5.14 -3.53 7.46
CA THR A 66 5.38 -4.80 8.17
C THR A 66 6.72 -5.44 7.81
N GLY A 67 7.28 -5.15 6.64
CA GLY A 67 8.46 -5.83 6.10
C GLY A 67 8.23 -7.31 5.77
N ASN A 68 7.03 -7.85 5.97
CA ASN A 68 6.71 -9.27 5.91
C ASN A 68 5.56 -9.57 4.94
N GLU A 69 5.46 -10.82 4.52
CA GLU A 69 4.27 -11.36 3.86
C GLU A 69 3.22 -11.73 4.92
N PRO A 70 1.93 -11.57 4.64
CA PRO A 70 0.88 -12.02 5.56
C PRO A 70 0.90 -13.54 5.68
N GLN A 71 0.63 -14.05 6.87
CA GLN A 71 0.42 -15.47 7.14
C GLN A 71 -0.93 -15.95 6.57
N ASN A 72 -1.95 -15.08 6.65
CA ASN A 72 -3.29 -15.37 6.17
C ASN A 72 -3.93 -14.13 5.56
N VAL A 73 -4.74 -14.33 4.52
CA VAL A 73 -5.57 -13.30 3.91
C VAL A 73 -6.99 -13.82 3.79
N GLU A 74 -7.93 -13.09 4.36
CA GLU A 74 -9.37 -13.35 4.25
C GLU A 74 -10.03 -12.26 3.42
N THR A 75 -10.78 -12.63 2.40
CA THR A 75 -11.67 -11.70 1.70
C THR A 75 -12.94 -11.51 2.53
N GLN A 76 -13.05 -10.35 3.18
CA GLN A 76 -14.23 -10.00 3.97
C GLN A 76 -15.42 -9.66 3.08
N LYS A 77 -15.14 -9.02 1.94
CA LYS A 77 -16.14 -8.66 0.95
C LYS A 77 -15.47 -8.48 -0.41
N VAL A 78 -16.12 -8.97 -1.44
CA VAL A 78 -15.77 -8.71 -2.83
C VAL A 78 -17.04 -8.48 -3.65
N HIS A 79 -17.01 -7.56 -4.59
CA HIS A 79 -18.03 -7.40 -5.60
C HIS A 79 -17.38 -7.61 -6.97
N ILE A 80 -17.88 -8.62 -7.69
CA ILE A 80 -17.48 -8.92 -9.07
C ILE A 80 -18.52 -8.30 -9.98
N ASN A 81 -18.09 -7.43 -10.86
CA ASN A 81 -18.95 -6.71 -11.79
C ASN A 81 -19.37 -7.58 -12.99
N GLU A 82 -20.23 -7.02 -13.85
CA GLU A 82 -20.76 -7.70 -15.05
C GLU A 82 -19.68 -8.14 -16.07
N TYR A 83 -18.46 -7.57 -15.98
CA TYR A 83 -17.33 -7.92 -16.85
C TYR A 83 -16.45 -9.04 -16.27
N GLY A 84 -16.74 -9.52 -15.05
CA GLY A 84 -15.98 -10.59 -14.40
C GLY A 84 -14.73 -10.11 -13.69
N THR A 85 -14.61 -8.81 -13.38
CA THR A 85 -13.53 -8.24 -12.54
C THR A 85 -14.09 -7.71 -11.23
N ASP A 86 -13.23 -7.63 -10.20
CA ASP A 86 -13.59 -6.96 -8.97
C ASP A 86 -13.63 -5.45 -9.18
N ASP A 87 -14.67 -4.79 -8.72
CA ASP A 87 -14.72 -3.33 -8.62
C ASP A 87 -14.70 -2.83 -7.17
N TYR A 88 -14.80 -3.75 -6.23
CA TYR A 88 -14.65 -3.53 -4.79
C TYR A 88 -14.08 -4.78 -4.14
N SER A 89 -13.11 -4.63 -3.25
CA SER A 89 -12.72 -5.69 -2.32
C SER A 89 -12.27 -5.13 -0.98
N CYS A 90 -12.59 -5.88 0.09
CA CYS A 90 -12.13 -5.64 1.45
C CYS A 90 -11.43 -6.91 1.94
N LEU A 91 -10.18 -6.76 2.33
CA LEU A 91 -9.30 -7.84 2.74
C LEU A 91 -8.88 -7.64 4.19
N LYS A 92 -8.90 -8.73 4.97
CA LYS A 92 -8.25 -8.80 6.27
C LYS A 92 -7.01 -9.65 6.17
N LEU A 93 -5.88 -9.11 6.63
CA LEU A 93 -4.60 -9.79 6.63
C LEU A 93 -4.15 -10.03 8.08
N THR A 94 -3.49 -11.16 8.32
CA THR A 94 -2.90 -11.51 9.62
C THR A 94 -1.44 -11.85 9.43
N TYR A 95 -0.57 -11.34 10.28
CA TYR A 95 0.88 -11.55 10.25
C TYR A 95 1.33 -12.46 11.39
N ASN A 96 2.52 -13.07 11.26
CA ASN A 96 3.06 -14.04 12.23
C ASN A 96 3.29 -13.47 13.63
N ASP A 97 3.50 -12.16 13.75
CA ASP A 97 3.68 -11.43 15.02
C ASP A 97 2.34 -11.04 15.70
N GLY A 98 1.22 -11.46 15.12
CA GLY A 98 -0.13 -11.14 15.59
C GLY A 98 -0.65 -9.78 15.14
N CYS A 99 0.13 -9.02 14.36
CA CYS A 99 -0.38 -7.81 13.70
C CYS A 99 -1.49 -8.18 12.71
N THR A 100 -2.51 -7.32 12.62
CA THR A 100 -3.60 -7.45 11.64
C THR A 100 -3.63 -6.26 10.72
N ALA A 101 -4.16 -6.44 9.50
CA ALA A 101 -4.39 -5.32 8.60
C ALA A 101 -5.73 -5.43 7.88
N GLU A 102 -6.30 -4.27 7.52
CA GLU A 102 -7.45 -4.14 6.65
C GLU A 102 -7.06 -3.34 5.41
N SER A 103 -7.44 -3.85 4.25
CA SER A 103 -7.21 -3.22 2.96
C SER A 103 -8.52 -3.10 2.19
N VAL A 104 -8.95 -1.88 1.88
CA VAL A 104 -10.16 -1.60 1.10
C VAL A 104 -9.79 -0.92 -0.20
N GLN A 105 -10.18 -1.49 -1.33
CA GLN A 105 -9.95 -0.96 -2.66
C GLN A 105 -11.20 -1.01 -3.50
N THR A 106 -11.43 0.06 -4.29
CA THR A 106 -12.58 0.11 -5.20
C THR A 106 -12.35 1.07 -6.37
N ILE A 107 -12.82 0.65 -7.55
CA ILE A 107 -12.88 1.49 -8.76
C ILE A 107 -14.33 1.89 -9.11
N GLY A 108 -15.27 1.61 -8.20
CA GLY A 108 -16.70 1.89 -8.34
C GLY A 108 -17.22 3.00 -7.42
N GLN A 109 -16.42 3.46 -6.46
CA GLN A 109 -16.81 4.53 -5.53
C GLN A 109 -15.60 5.33 -5.03
N GLU A 110 -15.84 6.58 -4.65
CA GLU A 110 -14.80 7.45 -4.09
C GLU A 110 -14.49 7.03 -2.64
N LEU A 111 -13.21 6.78 -2.34
CA LEU A 111 -12.65 6.64 -1.00
C LEU A 111 -11.42 7.55 -0.86
N LYS A 112 -11.17 8.00 0.35
CA LYS A 112 -9.90 8.70 0.64
C LYS A 112 -8.73 7.72 0.50
N ARG A 113 -7.58 8.21 0.04
CA ARG A 113 -6.34 7.40 -0.06
C ARG A 113 -5.55 7.44 1.25
N ASN A 114 -6.18 7.14 2.35
CA ASN A 114 -5.55 7.24 3.66
C ASN A 114 -5.14 5.89 4.23
N ALA A 115 -4.22 5.95 5.19
CA ALA A 115 -3.79 4.80 5.95
C ALA A 115 -3.54 5.19 7.42
N ARG A 116 -3.73 4.22 8.32
CA ARG A 116 -3.44 4.36 9.75
C ARG A 116 -2.67 3.14 10.23
N ILE A 117 -1.64 3.39 11.04
CA ILE A 117 -0.84 2.37 11.71
C ILE A 117 -1.06 2.55 13.21
N GLU A 118 -1.54 1.53 13.88
CA GLU A 118 -1.83 1.54 15.31
C GLU A 118 -0.84 0.65 16.05
N GLY A 119 -0.12 1.24 16.98
CA GLY A 119 0.83 0.55 17.84
C GLY A 119 0.41 0.58 19.31
N THR A 120 1.19 -0.09 20.16
CA THR A 120 0.93 -0.17 21.60
C THR A 120 1.18 1.13 22.37
N LYS A 121 1.88 2.11 21.77
CA LYS A 121 2.27 3.38 22.40
C LYS A 121 1.85 4.61 21.60
N GLY A 122 1.19 4.41 20.47
CA GLY A 122 0.79 5.51 19.61
C GLY A 122 0.31 5.06 18.25
N SER A 123 0.09 6.00 17.37
CA SER A 123 -0.36 5.74 16.01
C SER A 123 0.26 6.70 15.00
N ILE A 124 0.22 6.31 13.73
CA ILE A 124 0.63 7.15 12.61
C ILE A 124 -0.54 7.19 11.60
N PHE A 125 -0.94 8.38 11.18
CA PHE A 125 -1.96 8.58 10.17
C PHE A 125 -1.35 9.25 8.93
N LEU A 126 -1.58 8.66 7.75
CA LEU A 126 -1.21 9.21 6.45
C LEU A 126 -2.48 9.64 5.73
N PRO A 127 -2.71 10.95 5.53
CA PRO A 127 -3.90 11.47 4.82
C PRO A 127 -3.96 11.06 3.35
N ASP A 128 -2.79 10.90 2.72
CA ASP A 128 -2.62 10.31 1.39
C ASP A 128 -1.36 9.43 1.40
N PHE A 129 -1.53 8.12 1.50
CA PHE A 129 -0.39 7.20 1.54
C PHE A 129 0.21 6.92 0.15
N GLN A 130 -0.54 7.19 -0.94
CA GLN A 130 -0.04 6.97 -2.30
C GLN A 130 0.88 8.11 -2.76
N HIS A 131 0.53 9.35 -2.45
CA HIS A 131 1.36 10.53 -2.65
C HIS A 131 1.81 11.07 -1.29
N ALA A 132 2.56 10.24 -0.57
CA ALA A 132 2.86 10.47 0.82
C ALA A 132 3.88 11.59 1.02
N GLU A 133 3.39 12.78 1.38
CA GLU A 133 4.19 13.95 1.76
C GLU A 133 3.98 14.37 3.22
N THR A 134 2.93 13.86 3.86
CA THR A 134 2.55 14.22 5.23
C THR A 134 2.14 12.99 6.01
N MET A 135 2.57 12.90 7.27
CA MET A 135 2.02 11.98 8.26
C MET A 135 1.83 12.67 9.60
N ILE A 136 0.86 12.21 10.37
CA ILE A 136 0.58 12.67 11.73
C ILE A 136 0.98 11.55 12.68
N LEU A 137 1.94 11.84 13.55
CA LEU A 137 2.43 10.96 14.61
C LEU A 137 1.75 11.32 15.92
N GLU A 138 1.04 10.36 16.52
CA GLU A 138 0.41 10.48 17.83
C GLU A 138 1.07 9.48 18.77
N VAL A 139 1.68 9.97 19.84
CA VAL A 139 2.34 9.14 20.87
C VAL A 139 1.71 9.43 22.22
N GLU A 140 1.44 8.40 22.98
CA GLU A 140 0.84 8.54 24.31
C GLU A 140 1.62 9.53 25.20
N GLY A 141 0.92 10.49 25.79
CA GLY A 141 1.51 11.53 26.65
C GLY A 141 2.26 12.64 25.91
N LYS A 142 2.15 12.73 24.57
CA LYS A 142 2.75 13.81 23.78
C LYS A 142 1.69 14.49 22.91
N GLU A 143 1.94 15.74 22.53
CA GLU A 143 1.15 16.41 21.52
C GLU A 143 1.36 15.76 20.15
N PRO A 144 0.32 15.68 19.30
CA PRO A 144 0.46 15.17 17.93
C PRO A 144 1.49 15.97 17.14
N GLU A 145 2.34 15.26 16.42
CA GLU A 145 3.37 15.84 15.54
C GLU A 145 2.99 15.64 14.07
N THR A 146 2.96 16.72 13.31
CA THR A 146 2.84 16.64 11.84
C THR A 146 4.23 16.62 11.24
N ILE A 147 4.52 15.57 10.49
CA ILE A 147 5.80 15.38 9.80
C ILE A 147 5.57 15.55 8.31
N GLU A 148 6.29 16.48 7.70
CA GLU A 148 6.19 16.79 6.28
C GLU A 148 7.49 16.44 5.57
N CYS A 149 7.37 15.77 4.43
CA CYS A 149 8.46 15.43 3.51
C CYS A 149 7.97 15.68 2.09
N PRO A 150 7.92 16.94 1.63
CA PRO A 150 7.44 17.26 0.30
C PRO A 150 8.33 16.64 -0.77
N VAL A 151 7.72 16.26 -1.90
CA VAL A 151 8.46 15.77 -3.07
C VAL A 151 9.07 16.93 -3.86
N ASP A 152 10.19 16.67 -4.55
CA ASP A 152 10.90 17.69 -5.32
C ASP A 152 10.10 18.17 -6.55
N ILE A 153 9.39 17.23 -7.23
CA ILE A 153 8.67 17.49 -8.48
C ILE A 153 7.26 16.88 -8.42
N ASN A 154 7.16 15.54 -8.43
CA ASN A 154 5.87 14.82 -8.45
C ASN A 154 5.97 13.39 -7.86
N GLY A 155 7.11 13.02 -7.28
CA GLY A 155 7.38 11.73 -6.65
C GLY A 155 7.99 10.67 -7.59
N PHE A 156 7.81 10.77 -8.91
CA PHE A 156 8.43 9.83 -9.86
C PHE A 156 9.93 10.01 -9.99
N GLU A 157 10.46 11.18 -9.68
CA GLU A 157 11.90 11.48 -9.74
C GLU A 157 12.71 10.54 -8.85
N TYR A 158 12.18 10.07 -7.75
CA TYR A 158 12.89 9.17 -6.83
C TYR A 158 13.10 7.78 -7.42
N GLU A 159 12.09 7.20 -8.06
CA GLU A 159 12.24 5.91 -8.75
C GLU A 159 13.14 6.02 -9.99
N ILE A 160 13.08 7.15 -10.71
CA ILE A 160 13.96 7.41 -11.84
C ILE A 160 15.42 7.53 -11.37
N ARG A 161 15.67 8.23 -10.25
CA ARG A 161 17.00 8.34 -9.63
C ARG A 161 17.53 6.96 -9.23
N GLU A 162 16.69 6.13 -8.61
CA GLU A 162 17.07 4.79 -8.18
C GLU A 162 17.39 3.88 -9.37
N VAL A 163 16.57 3.86 -10.42
CA VAL A 163 16.87 3.12 -11.65
C VAL A 163 18.18 3.60 -12.25
N SER A 164 18.40 4.92 -12.32
CA SER A 164 19.63 5.50 -12.85
C SER A 164 20.86 5.11 -12.01
N ARG A 165 20.73 5.04 -10.68
CA ARG A 165 21.76 4.57 -9.77
C ARG A 165 22.10 3.11 -10.05
N CYS A 166 21.10 2.24 -10.11
CA CYS A 166 21.27 0.81 -10.38
C CYS A 166 21.99 0.57 -11.72
N VAL A 167 21.53 1.23 -12.77
CA VAL A 167 22.17 1.11 -14.12
C VAL A 167 23.62 1.55 -14.10
N LYS A 168 23.95 2.69 -13.48
CA LYS A 168 25.34 3.20 -13.38
C LYS A 168 26.25 2.25 -12.60
N LEU A 169 25.72 1.52 -11.61
CA LEU A 169 26.47 0.56 -10.79
C LEU A 169 26.46 -0.85 -11.36
N GLY A 170 25.78 -1.10 -12.49
CA GLY A 170 25.66 -2.43 -13.09
C GLY A 170 24.73 -3.38 -12.30
N TYR A 171 23.85 -2.85 -11.47
CA TYR A 171 22.88 -3.64 -10.71
C TYR A 171 21.68 -3.99 -11.57
N CYS A 172 21.24 -5.26 -11.49
CA CYS A 172 20.03 -5.74 -12.18
C CYS A 172 18.73 -5.48 -11.41
N SER A 173 18.82 -5.05 -10.15
CA SER A 173 17.67 -4.80 -9.27
C SER A 173 18.05 -3.77 -8.23
N SER A 174 17.06 -2.99 -7.77
CA SER A 174 17.20 -2.14 -6.58
C SER A 174 17.31 -2.99 -5.33
N ASP A 175 18.03 -2.50 -4.34
CA ASP A 175 18.11 -3.04 -2.97
C ASP A 175 16.99 -2.48 -2.06
N VAL A 176 16.30 -1.42 -2.48
CA VAL A 176 15.15 -0.84 -1.78
C VAL A 176 13.85 -1.56 -2.12
N TYR A 177 13.62 -1.85 -3.39
CA TYR A 177 12.49 -2.65 -3.88
C TYR A 177 13.01 -3.71 -4.85
N THR A 178 13.11 -4.92 -4.38
CA THR A 178 13.77 -6.01 -5.10
C THR A 178 12.82 -6.75 -6.06
N ALA A 179 13.39 -7.52 -6.99
CA ALA A 179 12.60 -8.44 -7.82
C ALA A 179 11.79 -9.44 -6.98
N LYS A 180 12.33 -9.86 -5.81
CA LYS A 180 11.59 -10.73 -4.88
C LYS A 180 10.34 -10.05 -4.32
N ASP A 181 10.42 -8.75 -3.99
CA ASP A 181 9.26 -7.98 -3.50
C ASP A 181 8.17 -7.88 -4.56
N SER A 182 8.57 -7.62 -5.82
CA SER A 182 7.64 -7.58 -6.95
C SER A 182 6.95 -8.93 -7.18
N ILE A 183 7.71 -10.03 -7.16
CA ILE A 183 7.17 -11.38 -7.33
C ILE A 183 6.24 -11.74 -6.18
N ALA A 184 6.63 -11.48 -4.93
CA ALA A 184 5.82 -11.76 -3.75
C ALA A 184 4.48 -11.02 -3.78
N LEU A 185 4.51 -9.72 -4.10
CA LEU A 185 3.30 -8.89 -4.19
C LEU A 185 2.37 -9.35 -5.33
N THR A 186 2.94 -9.68 -6.49
CA THR A 186 2.17 -10.18 -7.63
C THR A 186 1.54 -11.54 -7.32
N ARG A 187 2.28 -12.45 -6.65
CA ARG A 187 1.77 -13.75 -6.23
C ARG A 187 0.63 -13.59 -5.22
N LEU A 188 0.80 -12.73 -4.22
CA LEU A 188 -0.23 -12.44 -3.24
C LEU A 188 -1.54 -11.98 -3.91
N MET A 189 -1.47 -11.04 -4.85
CA MET A 189 -2.65 -10.59 -5.60
C MET A 189 -3.28 -11.70 -6.45
N TYR A 190 -2.46 -12.56 -7.05
CA TYR A 190 -2.93 -13.71 -7.80
C TYR A 190 -3.69 -14.70 -6.90
N ASP A 191 -3.10 -15.08 -5.77
CA ASP A 191 -3.69 -16.02 -4.81
C ASP A 191 -5.02 -15.49 -4.25
N ILE A 192 -5.09 -14.19 -3.92
CA ILE A 192 -6.32 -13.52 -3.50
C ILE A 192 -7.40 -13.65 -4.58
N ARG A 193 -7.09 -13.31 -5.84
CA ARG A 193 -8.06 -13.42 -6.95
C ARG A 193 -8.54 -14.87 -7.17
N MET A 194 -7.64 -15.84 -7.08
CA MET A 194 -8.01 -17.26 -7.24
C MET A 194 -8.92 -17.73 -6.12
N SER A 195 -8.94 -17.10 -4.96
CA SER A 195 -9.86 -17.41 -3.88
C SER A 195 -11.30 -16.91 -4.12
N TRP A 196 -11.51 -16.08 -5.15
CA TRP A 196 -12.83 -15.54 -5.53
C TRP A 196 -13.55 -16.35 -6.61
N SER A 197 -12.89 -17.40 -7.14
CA SER A 197 -13.38 -18.25 -8.26
C SER A 197 -14.26 -19.38 -7.76
#